data_0a8a53502c16267368b30d2ca7a9a7dc
#
_entry.id   0a8a53502c16267368b30d2ca7a9a7dc
#
_cell.length_a   1.000
_cell.length_b   1.000
_cell.length_c   1.000
_cell.angle_alpha   90.00
_cell.angle_beta   90.00
_cell.angle_gamma   90.00
#
_symmetry.space_group_name_H-M   'P 1'
#
loop_
_entity.id
_entity.type
_entity.pdbx_description
1 polymer ?
#
loop_
_entity_poly.entity_id
_entity_poly.type
_entity_poly.pdbx_seq_one_letter_code
_entity_poly.pdbx_strand_id
1 'polypeptide(L)'
;MSSAPPTPPWNVRRLPRADGSVVLVTGGNAGIGYFVAEQLAATGATVVLGSRNPAKAENAMASIRARVPGAQVRAVRLDVADLASLRTVADALGVERLDAVVHNAGVALDDPPRQETGDGHELMFGTNHLGHFALTHWLMPLLSAAPAARVITMGSFAAKSERLDLDDLQSRRDYRPKRTYGRSKLAQMHFGLEFDRRLRAAGSTVASVVVHPGGALDSLTPSRPGVHTKTAAARLGAAPAALLLQGKHAGAWPAVRAVLDPAVRGGQLWGPRAFGLRGEPHREPVWANLADTTVAARLWDASRDLTGVDPAAHLG
;
A
#
# COMPACT_ATOMS: atom_id res chain seq x y z
N MET A 1 36.06 17.67 8.05
CA MET A 1 34.63 17.23 7.91
C MET A 1 34.46 16.56 6.57
N SER A 2 34.46 15.25 6.51
CA SER A 2 34.25 14.50 5.25
C SER A 2 32.77 14.58 4.90
N SER A 3 32.42 15.32 3.84
CA SER A 3 31.08 15.34 3.33
C SER A 3 30.76 13.96 2.75
N ALA A 4 29.69 13.32 3.25
CA ALA A 4 29.19 12.08 2.65
C ALA A 4 28.95 12.29 1.13
N PRO A 5 29.28 11.32 0.28
CA PRO A 5 29.07 11.45 -1.15
C PRO A 5 27.59 11.72 -1.43
N PRO A 6 27.26 12.55 -2.44
CA PRO A 6 25.89 12.86 -2.78
C PRO A 6 25.12 11.57 -3.12
N THR A 7 23.94 11.40 -2.52
CA THR A 7 23.06 10.26 -2.84
C THR A 7 22.75 10.28 -4.34
N PRO A 8 23.00 9.16 -5.06
CA PRO A 8 22.77 9.13 -6.50
C PRO A 8 21.26 9.35 -6.80
N PRO A 9 20.94 9.97 -7.95
CA PRO A 9 19.55 10.19 -8.33
C PRO A 9 18.79 8.85 -8.41
N TRP A 10 17.52 8.86 -7.99
CA TRP A 10 16.67 7.66 -8.02
C TRP A 10 16.57 7.07 -9.43
N ASN A 11 16.77 5.77 -9.54
CA ASN A 11 16.65 5.05 -10.81
C ASN A 11 15.86 3.74 -10.60
N VAL A 12 14.68 3.64 -11.22
CA VAL A 12 13.79 2.47 -11.14
C VAL A 12 14.41 1.17 -11.68
N ARG A 13 15.47 1.26 -12.49
CA ARG A 13 16.19 0.10 -13.05
C ARG A 13 17.40 -0.30 -12.21
N ARG A 14 17.83 0.54 -11.27
CA ARG A 14 18.97 0.31 -10.40
C ARG A 14 18.61 0.69 -8.97
N LEU A 15 17.86 -0.18 -8.34
CA LEU A 15 17.41 0.02 -6.96
C LEU A 15 18.58 -0.10 -5.97
N PRO A 16 18.60 0.69 -4.90
CA PRO A 16 19.59 0.52 -3.84
C PRO A 16 19.42 -0.82 -3.12
N ARG A 17 20.50 -1.33 -2.54
CA ARG A 17 20.45 -2.53 -1.71
C ARG A 17 19.70 -2.24 -0.41
N ALA A 18 18.99 -3.27 0.08
CA ALA A 18 18.21 -3.22 1.31
C ALA A 18 18.40 -4.50 2.15
N ASP A 19 19.63 -5.04 2.14
CA ASP A 19 19.99 -6.23 2.91
C ASP A 19 19.70 -6.00 4.41
N GLY A 20 19.13 -7.00 5.06
CA GLY A 20 18.76 -6.94 6.47
C GLY A 20 17.47 -6.15 6.79
N SER A 21 16.84 -5.50 5.80
CA SER A 21 15.53 -4.88 5.98
C SER A 21 14.42 -5.92 5.88
N VAL A 22 13.40 -5.78 6.72
CA VAL A 22 12.18 -6.61 6.71
C VAL A 22 11.00 -5.78 6.28
N VAL A 23 10.30 -6.21 5.22
CA VAL A 23 9.17 -5.48 4.64
C VAL A 23 7.94 -6.37 4.55
N LEU A 24 6.82 -5.94 5.13
CA LEU A 24 5.50 -6.57 4.95
C LEU A 24 4.76 -5.91 3.79
N VAL A 25 4.24 -6.73 2.86
CA VAL A 25 3.39 -6.23 1.76
C VAL A 25 2.02 -6.90 1.85
N THR A 26 0.99 -6.14 2.23
CA THR A 26 -0.38 -6.67 2.25
C THR A 26 -0.89 -6.89 0.83
N GLY A 27 -1.53 -8.04 0.57
CA GLY A 27 -1.91 -8.42 -0.79
C GLY A 27 -0.71 -8.66 -1.72
N GLY A 28 0.45 -9.03 -1.18
CA GLY A 28 1.69 -9.27 -1.93
C GLY A 28 1.66 -10.49 -2.87
N ASN A 29 0.57 -11.24 -2.87
CA ASN A 29 0.41 -12.45 -3.69
C ASN A 29 -0.08 -12.19 -5.11
N ALA A 30 -0.50 -10.96 -5.45
CA ALA A 30 -1.05 -10.64 -6.77
C ALA A 30 -0.95 -9.15 -7.09
N GLY A 31 -1.24 -8.80 -8.34
CA GLY A 31 -1.38 -7.41 -8.77
C GLY A 31 -0.13 -6.56 -8.52
N ILE A 32 -0.34 -5.32 -8.10
CA ILE A 32 0.73 -4.36 -7.81
C ILE A 32 1.57 -4.83 -6.62
N GLY A 33 0.92 -5.39 -5.58
CA GLY A 33 1.61 -5.90 -4.39
C GLY A 33 2.64 -6.98 -4.69
N TYR A 34 2.36 -7.87 -5.65
CA TYR A 34 3.33 -8.84 -6.12
C TYR A 34 4.58 -8.16 -6.71
N PHE A 35 4.40 -7.14 -7.55
CA PHE A 35 5.53 -6.43 -8.16
C PHE A 35 6.29 -5.54 -7.17
N VAL A 36 5.62 -5.03 -6.14
CA VAL A 36 6.31 -4.39 -5.00
C VAL A 36 7.20 -5.43 -4.31
N ALA A 37 6.65 -6.61 -3.99
CA ALA A 37 7.38 -7.68 -3.33
C ALA A 37 8.55 -8.20 -4.18
N GLU A 38 8.34 -8.45 -5.49
CA GLU A 38 9.38 -8.91 -6.42
C GLU A 38 10.54 -7.90 -6.49
N GLN A 39 10.24 -6.60 -6.63
CA GLN A 39 11.26 -5.57 -6.75
C GLN A 39 12.03 -5.36 -5.43
N LEU A 40 11.35 -5.39 -4.28
CA LEU A 40 12.01 -5.31 -2.98
C LEU A 40 12.87 -6.54 -2.69
N ALA A 41 12.41 -7.74 -3.00
CA ALA A 41 13.20 -8.97 -2.87
C ALA A 41 14.48 -8.90 -3.72
N ALA A 42 14.43 -8.29 -4.90
CA ALA A 42 15.61 -8.09 -5.75
C ALA A 42 16.67 -7.17 -5.15
N THR A 43 16.33 -6.37 -4.14
CA THR A 43 17.28 -5.52 -3.41
C THR A 43 17.97 -6.22 -2.24
N GLY A 44 17.60 -7.46 -1.93
CA GLY A 44 18.10 -8.21 -0.78
C GLY A 44 17.27 -8.08 0.49
N ALA A 45 16.16 -7.34 0.44
CA ALA A 45 15.22 -7.25 1.57
C ALA A 45 14.54 -8.60 1.83
N THR A 46 14.28 -8.89 3.09
CA THR A 46 13.36 -9.95 3.49
C THR A 46 11.93 -9.45 3.30
N VAL A 47 11.19 -10.06 2.38
CA VAL A 47 9.82 -9.65 2.06
C VAL A 47 8.82 -10.66 2.59
N VAL A 48 7.86 -10.18 3.38
CA VAL A 48 6.75 -10.98 3.90
C VAL A 48 5.49 -10.66 3.11
N LEU A 49 4.93 -11.64 2.43
CA LEU A 49 3.66 -11.51 1.70
C LEU A 49 2.50 -11.72 2.66
N GLY A 50 1.75 -10.66 2.96
CA GLY A 50 0.46 -10.79 3.64
C GLY A 50 -0.61 -11.25 2.65
N SER A 51 -1.18 -12.44 2.85
CA SER A 51 -2.18 -13.00 1.95
C SER A 51 -3.25 -13.79 2.70
N ARG A 52 -4.53 -13.60 2.34
CA ARG A 52 -5.63 -14.43 2.87
C ARG A 52 -5.68 -15.84 2.24
N ASN A 53 -5.02 -16.05 1.11
CA ASN A 53 -5.02 -17.31 0.37
C ASN A 53 -3.59 -17.91 0.33
N PRO A 54 -3.33 -19.01 1.09
CA PRO A 54 -2.02 -19.62 1.16
C PRO A 54 -1.51 -20.12 -0.20
N ALA A 55 -2.36 -20.76 -1.00
CA ALA A 55 -1.96 -21.30 -2.31
C ALA A 55 -1.51 -20.20 -3.28
N LYS A 56 -2.21 -19.04 -3.28
CA LYS A 56 -1.78 -17.89 -4.07
C LYS A 56 -0.47 -17.29 -3.54
N ALA A 57 -0.23 -17.31 -2.23
CA ALA A 57 1.01 -16.86 -1.64
C ALA A 57 2.18 -17.77 -2.05
N GLU A 58 2.02 -19.09 -2.01
CA GLU A 58 3.02 -20.05 -2.47
C GLU A 58 3.39 -19.85 -3.94
N ASN A 59 2.40 -19.70 -4.82
CA ASN A 59 2.64 -19.42 -6.24
C ASN A 59 3.43 -18.11 -6.43
N ALA A 60 3.09 -17.07 -5.67
CA ALA A 60 3.80 -15.80 -5.72
C ALA A 60 5.25 -15.92 -5.26
N MET A 61 5.51 -16.63 -4.15
CA MET A 61 6.87 -16.89 -3.66
C MET A 61 7.69 -17.70 -4.66
N ALA A 62 7.12 -18.76 -5.22
CA ALA A 62 7.77 -19.55 -6.26
C ALA A 62 8.14 -18.69 -7.48
N SER A 63 7.20 -17.84 -7.93
CA SER A 63 7.42 -16.92 -9.04
C SER A 63 8.52 -15.88 -8.75
N ILE A 64 8.57 -15.32 -7.53
CA ILE A 64 9.63 -14.40 -7.10
C ILE A 64 10.98 -15.10 -7.08
N ARG A 65 11.08 -16.28 -6.45
CA ARG A 65 12.34 -17.05 -6.36
C ARG A 65 12.88 -17.46 -7.74
N ALA A 66 11.99 -17.76 -8.67
CA ALA A 66 12.40 -18.08 -10.05
C ALA A 66 12.99 -16.85 -10.79
N ARG A 67 12.58 -15.63 -10.42
CA ARG A 67 13.06 -14.37 -11.02
C ARG A 67 14.24 -13.77 -10.30
N VAL A 68 14.32 -13.98 -9.00
CA VAL A 68 15.33 -13.43 -8.08
C VAL A 68 15.93 -14.59 -7.31
N PRO A 69 16.97 -15.24 -7.84
CA PRO A 69 17.67 -16.32 -7.14
C PRO A 69 18.16 -15.86 -5.77
N GLY A 70 17.90 -16.65 -4.73
CA GLY A 70 18.27 -16.30 -3.35
C GLY A 70 17.32 -15.32 -2.65
N ALA A 71 16.19 -14.94 -3.26
CA ALA A 71 15.20 -14.06 -2.66
C ALA A 71 14.74 -14.54 -1.28
N GLN A 72 14.87 -13.68 -0.28
CA GLN A 72 14.35 -13.89 1.06
C GLN A 72 12.87 -13.52 1.07
N VAL A 73 12.01 -14.47 0.72
CA VAL A 73 10.56 -14.26 0.65
C VAL A 73 9.81 -15.34 1.42
N ARG A 74 8.86 -14.92 2.25
CA ARG A 74 7.96 -15.79 3.00
C ARG A 74 6.56 -15.19 3.04
N ALA A 75 5.58 -15.93 3.53
CA ALA A 75 4.20 -15.47 3.60
C ALA A 75 3.66 -15.57 5.03
N VAL A 76 2.69 -14.73 5.34
CA VAL A 76 1.86 -14.79 6.53
C VAL A 76 0.40 -14.76 6.10
N ARG A 77 -0.45 -15.55 6.78
CA ARG A 77 -1.89 -15.44 6.59
C ARG A 77 -2.36 -14.09 7.14
N LEU A 78 -2.93 -13.28 6.27
CA LEU A 78 -3.41 -11.95 6.62
C LEU A 78 -4.65 -11.62 5.79
N ASP A 79 -5.78 -11.40 6.46
CA ASP A 79 -6.99 -10.87 5.85
C ASP A 79 -7.34 -9.53 6.49
N VAL A 80 -7.15 -8.45 5.75
CA VAL A 80 -7.47 -7.09 6.22
C VAL A 80 -8.98 -6.81 6.27
N ALA A 81 -9.81 -7.73 5.80
CA ALA A 81 -11.27 -7.66 5.94
C ALA A 81 -11.79 -8.33 7.22
N ASP A 82 -10.93 -8.96 8.02
CA ASP A 82 -11.24 -9.63 9.29
C ASP A 82 -10.43 -8.97 10.42
N LEU A 83 -11.04 -7.98 11.07
CA LEU A 83 -10.38 -7.16 12.09
C LEU A 83 -9.89 -8.00 13.28
N ALA A 84 -10.63 -9.05 13.65
CA ALA A 84 -10.25 -9.91 14.77
C ALA A 84 -8.95 -10.67 14.49
N SER A 85 -8.73 -11.11 13.26
CA SER A 85 -7.54 -11.85 12.84
C SER A 85 -6.26 -11.02 12.87
N LEU A 86 -6.36 -9.69 12.82
CA LEU A 86 -5.21 -8.80 12.77
C LEU A 86 -4.41 -8.76 14.09
N ARG A 87 -5.03 -9.10 15.22
CA ARG A 87 -4.40 -9.07 16.54
C ARG A 87 -3.16 -9.97 16.64
N THR A 88 -3.16 -11.08 15.93
CA THR A 88 -2.07 -12.07 15.97
C THR A 88 -1.02 -11.90 14.87
N VAL A 89 -1.18 -10.90 14.01
CA VAL A 89 -0.29 -10.73 12.84
C VAL A 89 1.13 -10.40 13.26
N ALA A 90 1.32 -9.54 14.27
CA ALA A 90 2.65 -9.18 14.75
C ALA A 90 3.43 -10.41 15.22
N ASP A 91 2.81 -11.28 16.01
CA ASP A 91 3.42 -12.55 16.47
C ASP A 91 3.67 -13.51 15.30
N ALA A 92 2.71 -13.63 14.38
CA ALA A 92 2.82 -14.50 13.21
C ALA A 92 3.93 -14.07 12.24
N LEU A 93 4.31 -12.78 12.26
CA LEU A 93 5.48 -12.30 11.52
C LEU A 93 6.79 -12.90 12.03
N GLY A 94 6.93 -13.22 13.31
CA GLY A 94 8.12 -13.84 13.89
C GLY A 94 9.39 -13.03 13.60
N VAL A 95 9.33 -11.72 13.76
CA VAL A 95 10.45 -10.78 13.57
C VAL A 95 10.54 -9.83 14.76
N GLU A 96 11.74 -9.36 15.04
CA GLU A 96 11.97 -8.42 16.14
C GLU A 96 11.63 -6.98 15.74
N ARG A 97 11.69 -6.65 14.44
CA ARG A 97 11.36 -5.34 13.90
C ARG A 97 10.78 -5.43 12.49
N LEU A 98 10.13 -4.37 12.08
CA LEU A 98 9.60 -4.18 10.74
C LEU A 98 10.09 -2.85 10.18
N ASP A 99 10.92 -2.88 9.13
CA ASP A 99 11.48 -1.67 8.53
C ASP A 99 10.51 -0.96 7.61
N ALA A 100 9.54 -1.70 7.03
CA ALA A 100 8.42 -1.09 6.33
C ALA A 100 7.19 -2.00 6.25
N VAL A 101 6.02 -1.38 6.19
CA VAL A 101 4.78 -2.03 5.77
C VAL A 101 4.19 -1.31 4.57
N VAL A 102 3.77 -2.07 3.55
CA VAL A 102 3.07 -1.54 2.38
C VAL A 102 1.60 -1.97 2.45
N HIS A 103 0.73 -1.04 2.76
CA HIS A 103 -0.72 -1.18 2.79
C HIS A 103 -1.27 -1.19 1.37
N ASN A 104 -1.08 -2.31 0.67
CA ASN A 104 -1.45 -2.46 -0.72
C ASN A 104 -2.73 -3.27 -0.93
N ALA A 105 -3.05 -4.22 -0.03
CA ALA A 105 -4.27 -5.02 -0.17
C ALA A 105 -5.49 -4.14 -0.39
N GLY A 106 -6.42 -4.61 -1.22
CA GLY A 106 -7.63 -3.87 -1.47
C GLY A 106 -8.56 -4.64 -2.38
N VAL A 107 -9.83 -4.27 -2.29
CA VAL A 107 -10.88 -4.77 -3.16
C VAL A 107 -11.52 -3.62 -3.91
N ALA A 108 -11.93 -3.88 -5.14
CA ALA A 108 -12.77 -3.02 -5.94
C ALA A 108 -13.92 -3.88 -6.47
N LEU A 109 -15.13 -3.43 -6.27
CA LEU A 109 -16.32 -4.03 -6.85
C LEU A 109 -16.77 -3.16 -8.02
N ASP A 110 -17.14 -3.78 -9.12
CA ASP A 110 -17.59 -3.08 -10.31
C ASP A 110 -19.13 -2.97 -10.35
N ASP A 111 -19.81 -3.91 -9.68
CA ASP A 111 -21.26 -4.05 -9.73
C ASP A 111 -21.91 -4.10 -8.34
N PRO A 112 -23.19 -3.62 -8.20
CA PRO A 112 -24.00 -3.84 -7.01
C PRO A 112 -24.36 -5.34 -6.87
N PRO A 113 -24.80 -5.80 -5.70
CA PRO A 113 -25.19 -5.02 -4.54
C PRO A 113 -24.00 -4.63 -3.65
N ARG A 114 -24.26 -3.70 -2.69
CA ARG A 114 -23.37 -3.42 -1.58
C ARG A 114 -23.11 -4.69 -0.77
N GLN A 115 -21.86 -4.94 -0.44
CA GLN A 115 -21.40 -6.07 0.36
C GLN A 115 -20.77 -5.58 1.67
N GLU A 116 -20.69 -6.45 2.65
CA GLU A 116 -20.09 -6.17 3.95
C GLU A 116 -18.98 -7.17 4.29
N THR A 117 -18.06 -6.74 5.15
CA THR A 117 -17.10 -7.61 5.83
C THR A 117 -17.80 -8.45 6.89
N GLY A 118 -17.11 -9.45 7.46
CA GLY A 118 -17.61 -10.21 8.60
C GLY A 118 -17.90 -9.35 9.83
N ASP A 119 -17.26 -8.19 9.95
CA ASP A 119 -17.46 -7.21 11.02
C ASP A 119 -18.61 -6.21 10.72
N GLY A 120 -19.34 -6.37 9.61
CA GLY A 120 -20.49 -5.53 9.23
C GLY A 120 -20.14 -4.17 8.61
N HIS A 121 -18.90 -3.99 8.15
CA HIS A 121 -18.48 -2.78 7.44
C HIS A 121 -18.67 -2.92 5.92
N GLU A 122 -18.96 -1.80 5.22
CA GLU A 122 -18.96 -1.84 3.76
C GLU A 122 -17.63 -2.42 3.26
N LEU A 123 -17.70 -3.37 2.33
CA LEU A 123 -16.58 -4.25 2.00
C LEU A 123 -15.33 -3.50 1.52
N MET A 124 -15.48 -2.46 0.69
CA MET A 124 -14.34 -1.69 0.21
C MET A 124 -13.79 -0.74 1.28
N PHE A 125 -14.65 -0.07 2.05
CA PHE A 125 -14.23 0.78 3.16
C PHE A 125 -13.58 -0.04 4.28
N GLY A 126 -14.20 -1.17 4.66
CA GLY A 126 -13.68 -2.10 5.66
C GLY A 126 -12.29 -2.65 5.27
N THR A 127 -12.17 -3.18 4.05
CA THR A 127 -10.92 -3.81 3.57
C THR A 127 -9.83 -2.77 3.26
N ASN A 128 -10.16 -1.73 2.47
CA ASN A 128 -9.15 -0.81 1.95
C ASN A 128 -8.66 0.17 3.01
N HIS A 129 -9.52 0.53 3.98
CA HIS A 129 -9.22 1.54 4.99
C HIS A 129 -9.19 0.97 6.42
N LEU A 130 -10.32 0.50 6.97
CA LEU A 130 -10.40 0.10 8.38
C LEU A 130 -9.44 -1.04 8.75
N GLY A 131 -9.31 -2.04 7.87
CA GLY A 131 -8.37 -3.13 8.06
C GLY A 131 -6.91 -2.68 8.13
N HIS A 132 -6.51 -1.71 7.29
CA HIS A 132 -5.16 -1.16 7.35
C HIS A 132 -4.95 -0.22 8.54
N PHE A 133 -5.98 0.52 8.93
CA PHE A 133 -5.97 1.31 10.16
C PHE A 133 -5.71 0.39 11.37
N ALA A 134 -6.51 -0.66 11.52
CA ALA A 134 -6.35 -1.62 12.62
C ALA A 134 -5.03 -2.39 12.54
N LEU A 135 -4.61 -2.83 11.35
CA LEU A 135 -3.32 -3.49 11.16
C LEU A 135 -2.16 -2.62 11.61
N THR A 136 -2.20 -1.32 11.32
CA THR A 136 -1.15 -0.39 11.76
C THR A 136 -1.00 -0.37 13.27
N HIS A 137 -2.12 -0.35 14.01
CA HIS A 137 -2.09 -0.43 15.48
C HIS A 137 -1.29 -1.67 15.97
N TRP A 138 -1.59 -2.85 15.44
CA TRP A 138 -0.94 -4.08 15.86
C TRP A 138 0.53 -4.19 15.41
N LEU A 139 0.93 -3.49 14.36
CA LEU A 139 2.30 -3.47 13.87
C LEU A 139 3.17 -2.39 14.51
N MET A 140 2.59 -1.41 15.21
CA MET A 140 3.36 -0.30 15.79
C MET A 140 4.52 -0.71 16.68
N PRO A 141 4.43 -1.74 17.55
CA PRO A 141 5.58 -2.17 18.34
C PRO A 141 6.77 -2.58 17.46
N LEU A 142 6.52 -3.35 16.38
CA LEU A 142 7.57 -3.79 15.47
C LEU A 142 8.12 -2.64 14.60
N LEU A 143 7.28 -1.70 14.20
CA LEU A 143 7.68 -0.52 13.45
C LEU A 143 8.54 0.42 14.32
N SER A 144 8.14 0.61 15.57
CA SER A 144 8.89 1.46 16.52
C SER A 144 10.25 0.85 16.92
N ALA A 145 10.40 -0.47 16.82
CA ALA A 145 11.69 -1.14 17.06
C ALA A 145 12.73 -0.92 15.94
N ALA A 146 12.30 -0.47 14.75
CA ALA A 146 13.21 -0.16 13.66
C ALA A 146 13.67 1.32 13.70
N PRO A 147 14.91 1.62 13.32
CA PRO A 147 15.48 2.97 13.48
C PRO A 147 14.81 4.04 12.59
N ALA A 148 14.19 3.63 11.48
CA ALA A 148 13.56 4.54 10.53
C ALA A 148 12.45 3.82 9.73
N ALA A 149 11.50 3.22 10.43
CA ALA A 149 10.42 2.47 9.79
C ALA A 149 9.50 3.33 8.93
N ARG A 150 8.87 2.70 7.95
CA ARG A 150 7.96 3.37 7.02
C ARG A 150 6.64 2.64 6.87
N VAL A 151 5.56 3.39 6.95
CA VAL A 151 4.20 2.93 6.59
C VAL A 151 3.85 3.52 5.23
N ILE A 152 3.73 2.66 4.21
CA ILE A 152 3.44 3.08 2.84
C ILE A 152 1.99 2.79 2.53
N THR A 153 1.20 3.83 2.33
CA THR A 153 -0.22 3.72 2.01
C THR A 153 -0.45 3.76 0.50
N MET A 154 -0.90 2.63 -0.07
CA MET A 154 -1.23 2.52 -1.49
C MET A 154 -2.62 3.08 -1.78
N GLY A 155 -2.70 4.32 -2.16
CA GLY A 155 -3.90 5.00 -2.63
C GLY A 155 -4.32 4.59 -4.05
N SER A 156 -5.11 5.45 -4.66
CA SER A 156 -5.57 5.28 -6.04
C SER A 156 -5.82 6.64 -6.69
N PHE A 157 -5.53 6.75 -7.99
CA PHE A 157 -5.89 7.93 -8.76
C PHE A 157 -7.42 8.18 -8.78
N ALA A 158 -8.23 7.12 -8.61
CA ALA A 158 -9.68 7.23 -8.48
C ALA A 158 -10.15 8.07 -7.26
N ALA A 159 -9.30 8.21 -6.24
CA ALA A 159 -9.60 9.04 -5.08
C ALA A 159 -9.55 10.55 -5.39
N LYS A 160 -8.88 10.97 -6.47
CA LYS A 160 -8.58 12.38 -6.76
C LYS A 160 -9.83 13.24 -6.98
N SER A 161 -10.88 12.65 -7.54
CA SER A 161 -12.16 13.34 -7.82
C SER A 161 -13.22 13.15 -6.72
N GLU A 162 -12.92 12.35 -5.70
CA GLU A 162 -13.90 11.99 -4.67
C GLU A 162 -13.88 12.96 -3.47
N ARG A 163 -14.97 12.90 -2.70
CA ARG A 163 -15.08 13.55 -1.39
C ARG A 163 -15.64 12.55 -0.38
N LEU A 164 -15.13 12.58 0.84
CA LEU A 164 -15.69 11.78 1.92
C LEU A 164 -17.03 12.39 2.36
N ASP A 165 -18.01 11.51 2.54
CA ASP A 165 -19.24 11.81 3.27
C ASP A 165 -19.07 11.22 4.67
N LEU A 166 -18.71 12.07 5.63
CA LEU A 166 -18.43 11.63 7.00
C LEU A 166 -19.70 11.15 7.74
N ASP A 167 -20.89 11.52 7.24
CA ASP A 167 -22.16 11.07 7.78
C ASP A 167 -22.67 9.79 7.12
N ASP A 168 -21.94 9.29 6.08
CA ASP A 168 -22.21 8.03 5.40
C ASP A 168 -20.93 7.34 4.88
N LEU A 169 -19.96 7.15 5.76
CA LEU A 169 -18.71 6.43 5.46
C LEU A 169 -18.96 5.00 4.95
N GLN A 170 -20.09 4.41 5.33
CA GLN A 170 -20.49 3.05 4.96
C GLN A 170 -21.27 2.98 3.64
N SER A 171 -21.46 4.09 2.94
CA SER A 171 -22.22 4.17 1.68
C SER A 171 -23.58 3.46 1.74
N ARG A 172 -24.35 3.69 2.81
CA ARG A 172 -25.66 3.05 3.02
C ARG A 172 -26.77 3.73 2.23
N ARG A 173 -26.65 5.06 2.03
CA ARG A 173 -27.68 5.88 1.37
C ARG A 173 -27.58 5.87 -0.15
N ASP A 174 -26.38 5.91 -0.72
CA ASP A 174 -26.14 5.97 -2.17
C ASP A 174 -24.93 5.14 -2.54
N TYR A 175 -25.13 3.82 -2.68
CA TYR A 175 -24.08 2.88 -3.05
C TYR A 175 -23.87 2.89 -4.57
N ARG A 176 -22.69 3.36 -4.98
CA ARG A 176 -22.19 3.31 -6.36
C ARG A 176 -20.80 2.72 -6.34
N PRO A 177 -20.59 1.49 -6.86
CA PRO A 177 -19.34 0.75 -6.69
C PRO A 177 -18.07 1.57 -6.98
N LYS A 178 -17.99 2.21 -8.13
CA LYS A 178 -16.82 3.02 -8.51
C LYS A 178 -16.57 4.19 -7.58
N ARG A 179 -17.63 4.89 -7.16
CA ARG A 179 -17.55 6.00 -6.22
C ARG A 179 -17.19 5.53 -4.81
N THR A 180 -17.79 4.43 -4.35
CA THR A 180 -17.48 3.81 -3.05
C THR A 180 -16.03 3.34 -3.02
N TYR A 181 -15.52 2.73 -4.10
CA TYR A 181 -14.10 2.42 -4.23
C TYR A 181 -13.23 3.67 -4.11
N GLY A 182 -13.52 4.72 -4.89
CA GLY A 182 -12.76 5.97 -4.84
C GLY A 182 -12.76 6.59 -3.44
N ARG A 183 -13.92 6.61 -2.75
CA ARG A 183 -14.05 7.08 -1.36
C ARG A 183 -13.27 6.22 -0.37
N SER A 184 -13.29 4.89 -0.50
CA SER A 184 -12.50 4.00 0.37
C SER A 184 -10.99 4.25 0.23
N LYS A 185 -10.53 4.53 -1.00
CA LYS A 185 -9.13 4.89 -1.27
C LYS A 185 -8.79 6.31 -0.77
N LEU A 186 -9.73 7.24 -0.88
CA LEU A 186 -9.57 8.57 -0.30
C LEU A 186 -9.43 8.50 1.23
N ALA A 187 -10.27 7.71 1.90
CA ALA A 187 -10.16 7.46 3.34
C ALA A 187 -8.80 6.86 3.72
N GLN A 188 -8.33 5.87 2.97
CA GLN A 188 -7.01 5.26 3.18
C GLN A 188 -5.87 6.29 3.00
N MET A 189 -5.97 7.20 2.03
CA MET A 189 -4.96 8.25 1.81
C MET A 189 -5.01 9.33 2.90
N HIS A 190 -6.19 9.73 3.37
CA HIS A 190 -6.35 10.61 4.54
C HIS A 190 -5.70 10.00 5.78
N PHE A 191 -5.95 8.70 6.03
CA PHE A 191 -5.31 7.98 7.11
C PHE A 191 -3.78 8.10 7.04
N GLY A 192 -3.18 7.83 5.88
CA GLY A 192 -1.72 7.88 5.72
C GLY A 192 -1.12 9.26 6.02
N LEU A 193 -1.77 10.35 5.59
CA LEU A 193 -1.30 11.71 5.85
C LEU A 193 -1.52 12.12 7.32
N GLU A 194 -2.68 11.82 7.89
CA GLU A 194 -3.01 12.12 9.29
C GLU A 194 -2.12 11.32 10.25
N PHE A 195 -1.83 10.07 9.91
CA PHE A 195 -0.94 9.24 10.70
C PHE A 195 0.47 9.85 10.75
N ASP A 196 1.01 10.32 9.61
CA ASP A 196 2.29 11.03 9.61
C ASP A 196 2.28 12.29 10.47
N ARG A 197 1.18 13.06 10.43
CA ARG A 197 1.02 14.26 11.27
C ARG A 197 1.09 13.90 12.76
N ARG A 198 0.44 12.81 13.17
CA ARG A 198 0.47 12.31 14.55
C ARG A 198 1.84 11.76 14.93
N LEU A 199 2.48 10.98 14.06
CA LEU A 199 3.84 10.48 14.27
C LEU A 199 4.83 11.62 14.52
N ARG A 200 4.79 12.66 13.69
CA ARG A 200 5.68 13.83 13.86
C ARG A 200 5.36 14.62 15.13
N ALA A 201 4.11 14.77 15.50
CA ALA A 201 3.72 15.45 16.74
C ALA A 201 4.22 14.72 17.97
N ALA A 202 4.32 13.39 17.92
CA ALA A 202 4.87 12.55 18.99
C ALA A 202 6.41 12.36 18.91
N GLY A 203 7.09 12.99 17.96
CA GLY A 203 8.56 12.83 17.80
C GLY A 203 8.98 11.42 17.35
N SER A 204 8.08 10.63 16.76
CA SER A 204 8.36 9.27 16.31
C SER A 204 9.38 9.24 15.16
N THR A 205 10.22 8.20 15.12
CA THR A 205 11.12 7.92 14.00
C THR A 205 10.42 7.21 12.84
N VAL A 206 9.21 6.69 13.05
CA VAL A 206 8.36 6.09 12.02
C VAL A 206 7.83 7.20 11.11
N ALA A 207 7.80 6.96 9.81
CA ALA A 207 7.25 7.89 8.83
C ALA A 207 6.12 7.25 8.01
N SER A 208 5.06 7.99 7.75
CA SER A 208 3.97 7.53 6.88
C SER A 208 3.98 8.28 5.55
N VAL A 209 3.94 7.54 4.44
CA VAL A 209 4.02 8.06 3.07
C VAL A 209 2.84 7.55 2.27
N VAL A 210 2.20 8.43 1.52
CA VAL A 210 1.10 8.07 0.64
C VAL A 210 1.61 7.97 -0.80
N VAL A 211 1.23 6.89 -1.49
CA VAL A 211 1.60 6.67 -2.88
C VAL A 211 0.38 6.25 -3.71
N HIS A 212 0.41 6.45 -5.03
CA HIS A 212 -0.58 5.85 -5.93
C HIS A 212 0.08 5.30 -7.19
N PRO A 213 -0.49 4.23 -7.78
CA PRO A 213 0.13 3.51 -8.90
C PRO A 213 -0.15 4.13 -10.26
N GLY A 214 -0.94 5.20 -10.32
CA GLY A 214 -1.44 5.74 -11.59
C GLY A 214 -2.42 4.81 -12.30
N GLY A 215 -2.39 4.81 -13.63
CA GLY A 215 -3.22 3.98 -14.50
C GLY A 215 -2.56 2.63 -14.79
N ALA A 216 -2.63 1.69 -13.85
CA ALA A 216 -1.98 0.38 -13.96
C ALA A 216 -2.91 -0.68 -14.56
N LEU A 217 -2.61 -1.15 -15.77
CA LEU A 217 -3.39 -2.15 -16.51
C LEU A 217 -2.74 -3.54 -16.48
N ASP A 218 -3.58 -4.57 -16.37
CA ASP A 218 -3.17 -5.97 -16.47
C ASP A 218 -2.55 -6.33 -17.82
N SER A 219 -3.15 -5.85 -18.89
CA SER A 219 -2.70 -6.12 -20.26
C SER A 219 -1.33 -5.54 -20.59
N LEU A 220 -0.90 -4.48 -19.91
CA LEU A 220 0.45 -3.88 -20.02
C LEU A 220 1.45 -4.48 -19.03
N THR A 221 1.02 -5.42 -18.20
CA THR A 221 1.83 -6.03 -17.15
C THR A 221 2.63 -7.22 -17.69
N PRO A 222 3.93 -7.37 -17.38
CA PRO A 222 4.70 -8.53 -17.79
C PRO A 222 4.15 -9.80 -17.15
N SER A 223 4.15 -10.91 -17.91
CA SER A 223 3.68 -12.21 -17.41
C SER A 223 4.55 -12.72 -16.26
N ARG A 224 3.89 -13.36 -15.30
CA ARG A 224 4.51 -14.07 -14.18
C ARG A 224 3.77 -15.40 -14.01
N PRO A 225 4.42 -16.52 -14.28
CA PRO A 225 3.81 -17.85 -14.13
C PRO A 225 3.20 -18.03 -12.73
N GLY A 226 1.98 -18.57 -12.68
CA GLY A 226 1.26 -18.79 -11.41
C GLY A 226 0.65 -17.55 -10.75
N VAL A 227 0.98 -16.34 -11.21
CA VAL A 227 0.49 -15.08 -10.60
C VAL A 227 -0.25 -14.21 -11.60
N HIS A 228 0.36 -13.96 -12.75
CA HIS A 228 -0.20 -13.07 -13.77
C HIS A 228 0.12 -13.58 -15.16
N THR A 229 -0.90 -14.03 -15.87
CA THR A 229 -0.77 -14.51 -17.25
C THR A 229 -1.82 -13.82 -18.12
N LYS A 230 -1.38 -13.17 -19.18
CA LYS A 230 -2.25 -12.61 -20.22
C LYS A 230 -1.81 -13.11 -21.58
N THR A 231 -2.80 -13.37 -22.45
CA THR A 231 -2.54 -13.81 -23.81
C THR A 231 -1.77 -12.72 -24.61
N ALA A 232 -1.01 -13.15 -25.61
CA ALA A 232 -0.30 -12.23 -26.50
C ALA A 232 -1.29 -11.28 -27.22
N ALA A 233 -2.46 -11.77 -27.60
CA ALA A 233 -3.51 -10.97 -28.24
C ALA A 233 -4.01 -9.84 -27.30
N ALA A 234 -4.28 -10.15 -26.03
CA ALA A 234 -4.71 -9.14 -25.05
C ALA A 234 -3.63 -8.06 -24.81
N ARG A 235 -2.36 -8.43 -24.87
CA ARG A 235 -1.24 -7.50 -24.74
C ARG A 235 -1.09 -6.62 -25.97
N LEU A 236 -1.20 -7.18 -27.16
CA LEU A 236 -1.14 -6.44 -28.42
C LEU A 236 -2.30 -5.44 -28.53
N GLY A 237 -3.52 -5.86 -28.20
CA GLY A 237 -4.70 -5.00 -28.19
C GLY A 237 -4.61 -3.82 -27.19
N ALA A 238 -3.82 -3.96 -26.13
CA ALA A 238 -3.60 -2.90 -25.17
C ALA A 238 -2.43 -1.96 -25.51
N ALA A 239 -1.67 -2.24 -26.57
CA ALA A 239 -0.50 -1.43 -26.94
C ALA A 239 -0.79 0.08 -27.08
N PRO A 240 -1.91 0.54 -27.69
CA PRO A 240 -2.22 1.96 -27.74
C PRO A 240 -2.41 2.60 -26.37
N ALA A 241 -2.95 1.85 -25.39
CA ALA A 241 -3.12 2.35 -24.01
C ALA A 241 -1.78 2.61 -23.31
N ALA A 242 -0.69 1.99 -23.77
CA ALA A 242 0.66 2.23 -23.24
C ALA A 242 1.17 3.67 -23.44
N LEU A 243 0.53 4.45 -24.29
CA LEU A 243 0.84 5.89 -24.43
C LEU A 243 0.45 6.68 -23.18
N LEU A 244 -0.64 6.31 -22.50
CA LEU A 244 -1.19 7.02 -21.34
C LEU A 244 -1.11 6.22 -20.02
N LEU A 245 -1.07 4.90 -20.11
CA LEU A 245 -1.15 3.99 -18.97
C LEU A 245 0.11 3.13 -18.87
N GLN A 246 0.25 2.39 -17.78
CA GLN A 246 1.41 1.54 -17.54
C GLN A 246 0.99 0.16 -17.02
N GLY A 247 1.93 -0.79 -16.95
CA GLY A 247 1.68 -2.08 -16.32
C GLY A 247 1.82 -2.02 -14.81
N LYS A 248 1.27 -3.01 -14.10
CA LYS A 248 1.32 -3.10 -12.63
C LYS A 248 2.75 -3.12 -12.08
N HIS A 249 3.73 -3.63 -12.85
CA HIS A 249 5.15 -3.59 -12.47
C HIS A 249 5.68 -2.15 -12.32
N ALA A 250 5.26 -1.25 -13.22
CA ALA A 250 5.59 0.17 -13.12
C ALA A 250 4.70 0.88 -12.09
N GLY A 251 3.46 0.44 -11.91
CA GLY A 251 2.58 0.90 -10.83
C GLY A 251 3.12 0.61 -9.41
N ALA A 252 4.04 -0.33 -9.28
CA ALA A 252 4.74 -0.62 -8.01
C ALA A 252 5.85 0.38 -7.69
N TRP A 253 6.41 1.10 -8.66
CA TRP A 253 7.57 1.97 -8.47
C TRP A 253 7.40 3.06 -7.39
N PRO A 254 6.24 3.74 -7.25
CA PRO A 254 6.07 4.73 -6.19
C PRO A 254 6.21 4.12 -4.79
N ALA A 255 5.65 2.92 -4.56
CA ALA A 255 5.78 2.23 -3.28
C ALA A 255 7.20 1.74 -3.03
N VAL A 256 7.85 1.15 -4.04
CA VAL A 256 9.26 0.71 -3.93
C VAL A 256 10.18 1.88 -3.62
N ARG A 257 9.99 3.03 -4.29
CA ARG A 257 10.73 4.26 -3.98
C ARG A 257 10.47 4.72 -2.55
N ALA A 258 9.22 4.75 -2.12
CA ALA A 258 8.87 5.18 -0.78
C ALA A 258 9.45 4.28 0.31
N VAL A 259 9.68 2.99 0.04
CA VAL A 259 10.39 2.07 0.94
C VAL A 259 11.89 2.34 0.95
N LEU A 260 12.53 2.50 -0.21
CA LEU A 260 13.98 2.43 -0.36
C LEU A 260 14.71 3.78 -0.38
N ASP A 261 14.06 4.84 -0.87
CA ASP A 261 14.73 6.12 -1.09
C ASP A 261 14.78 6.95 0.21
N PRO A 262 15.98 7.20 0.78
CA PRO A 262 16.11 7.99 2.00
C PRO A 262 15.69 9.46 1.82
N ALA A 263 15.55 9.95 0.58
CA ALA A 263 15.09 11.31 0.31
C ALA A 263 13.55 11.45 0.44
N VAL A 264 12.81 10.34 0.44
CA VAL A 264 11.36 10.35 0.69
C VAL A 264 11.12 10.60 2.18
N ARG A 265 10.21 11.54 2.47
CA ARG A 265 9.84 11.95 3.83
C ARG A 265 8.38 11.63 4.12
N GLY A 266 8.05 11.48 5.39
CA GLY A 266 6.68 11.37 5.84
C GLY A 266 5.80 12.55 5.42
N GLY A 267 4.50 12.32 5.30
CA GLY A 267 3.51 13.31 4.87
C GLY A 267 3.54 13.64 3.38
N GLN A 268 4.38 12.97 2.59
CA GLN A 268 4.45 13.19 1.15
C GLN A 268 3.47 12.31 0.38
N LEU A 269 3.02 12.84 -0.78
CA LEU A 269 2.27 12.10 -1.79
C LEU A 269 3.18 11.85 -3.00
N TRP A 270 3.25 10.60 -3.45
CA TRP A 270 4.06 10.19 -4.59
C TRP A 270 3.22 9.44 -5.63
N GLY A 271 3.43 9.77 -6.91
CA GLY A 271 2.76 9.13 -8.03
C GLY A 271 3.62 9.12 -9.29
N PRO A 272 3.10 8.57 -10.40
CA PRO A 272 3.78 8.60 -11.69
C PRO A 272 3.85 10.02 -12.27
N ARG A 273 5.00 10.38 -12.88
CA ARG A 273 5.29 11.75 -13.36
C ARG A 273 4.34 12.24 -14.46
N ALA A 274 4.02 11.39 -15.44
CA ALA A 274 3.23 11.81 -16.57
C ALA A 274 1.73 11.79 -16.23
N PHE A 275 1.17 12.96 -15.99
CA PHE A 275 -0.25 13.20 -15.65
C PHE A 275 -0.78 12.42 -14.44
N GLY A 276 0.10 11.92 -13.56
CA GLY A 276 -0.27 11.02 -12.47
C GLY A 276 -0.67 9.62 -12.96
N LEU A 277 -0.46 9.26 -14.22
CA LEU A 277 -0.93 8.02 -14.82
C LEU A 277 0.18 7.03 -15.13
N ARG A 278 1.37 7.50 -15.55
CA ARG A 278 2.50 6.65 -15.94
C ARG A 278 3.86 7.31 -15.72
N GLY A 279 4.91 6.49 -15.76
CA GLY A 279 6.30 6.96 -15.72
C GLY A 279 6.95 6.81 -14.36
N GLU A 280 8.13 7.39 -14.22
CA GLU A 280 8.89 7.32 -12.98
C GLU A 280 8.17 8.03 -11.83
N PRO A 281 8.32 7.52 -10.58
CA PRO A 281 7.69 8.12 -9.43
C PRO A 281 8.26 9.51 -9.15
N HIS A 282 7.39 10.47 -8.86
CA HIS A 282 7.76 11.81 -8.43
C HIS A 282 6.88 12.26 -7.27
N ARG A 283 7.35 13.24 -6.52
CA ARG A 283 6.56 13.86 -5.46
C ARG A 283 5.48 14.73 -6.10
N GLU A 284 4.23 14.51 -5.69
CA GLU A 284 3.08 15.34 -6.06
C GLU A 284 2.74 16.33 -4.93
N PRO A 285 2.14 17.48 -5.26
CA PRO A 285 1.41 18.26 -4.27
C PRO A 285 0.29 17.40 -3.67
N VAL A 286 0.05 17.55 -2.37
CA VAL A 286 -1.13 16.92 -1.73
C VAL A 286 -2.38 17.44 -2.42
N TRP A 287 -3.24 16.54 -2.87
CA TRP A 287 -4.46 16.91 -3.59
C TRP A 287 -5.40 17.73 -2.70
N ALA A 288 -6.16 18.66 -3.29
CA ALA A 288 -7.01 19.57 -2.54
C ALA A 288 -8.02 18.85 -1.61
N ASN A 289 -8.57 17.70 -2.07
CA ASN A 289 -9.49 16.89 -1.26
C ASN A 289 -8.79 16.10 -0.13
N LEU A 290 -7.47 16.05 -0.09
CA LEU A 290 -6.66 15.44 0.98
C LEU A 290 -6.08 16.47 1.94
N ALA A 291 -6.18 17.76 1.63
CA ALA A 291 -5.52 18.82 2.41
C ALA A 291 -6.32 19.22 3.67
N ASP A 292 -7.59 18.81 3.78
CA ASP A 292 -8.43 19.14 4.92
C ASP A 292 -8.11 18.25 6.13
N THR A 293 -7.37 18.82 7.07
CA THR A 293 -6.98 18.12 8.31
C THR A 293 -8.14 17.89 9.27
N THR A 294 -9.22 18.69 9.18
CA THR A 294 -10.42 18.49 9.98
C THR A 294 -11.16 17.23 9.53
N VAL A 295 -11.30 17.04 8.21
CA VAL A 295 -11.86 15.81 7.65
C VAL A 295 -11.00 14.60 8.06
N ALA A 296 -9.67 14.73 7.98
CA ALA A 296 -8.75 13.65 8.35
C ALA A 296 -8.86 13.27 9.84
N ALA A 297 -8.96 14.26 10.74
CA ALA A 297 -9.12 14.02 12.18
C ALA A 297 -10.48 13.35 12.49
N ARG A 298 -11.59 13.83 11.90
CA ARG A 298 -12.92 13.22 12.07
C ARG A 298 -12.96 11.78 11.53
N LEU A 299 -12.31 11.52 10.38
CA LEU A 299 -12.19 10.16 9.85
C LEU A 299 -11.37 9.27 10.79
N TRP A 300 -10.29 9.79 11.38
CA TRP A 300 -9.50 9.05 12.38
C TRP A 300 -10.34 8.63 13.57
N ASP A 301 -11.09 9.56 14.17
CA ASP A 301 -11.96 9.26 15.31
C ASP A 301 -13.04 8.25 14.94
N ALA A 302 -13.71 8.40 13.81
CA ALA A 302 -14.67 7.42 13.32
C ALA A 302 -14.01 6.03 13.08
N SER A 303 -12.79 6.00 12.55
CA SER A 303 -12.08 4.73 12.31
C SER A 303 -11.69 4.05 13.62
N ARG A 304 -11.25 4.82 14.64
CA ARG A 304 -10.98 4.31 15.98
C ARG A 304 -12.25 3.70 16.59
N ASP A 305 -13.37 4.39 16.50
CA ASP A 305 -14.64 3.93 17.08
C ASP A 305 -15.16 2.66 16.35
N LEU A 306 -14.99 2.57 15.03
CA LEU A 306 -15.40 1.42 14.21
C LEU A 306 -14.49 0.20 14.39
N THR A 307 -13.20 0.39 14.68
CA THR A 307 -12.23 -0.71 14.80
C THR A 307 -11.91 -1.08 16.24
N GLY A 308 -12.23 -0.21 17.19
CA GLY A 308 -11.91 -0.38 18.62
C GLY A 308 -10.42 -0.24 18.95
N VAL A 309 -9.58 0.21 18.00
CA VAL A 309 -8.13 0.39 18.21
C VAL A 309 -7.66 1.74 17.69
N ASP A 310 -6.51 2.21 18.20
CA ASP A 310 -5.89 3.47 17.76
C ASP A 310 -4.41 3.25 17.43
N PRO A 311 -3.98 3.43 16.16
CA PRO A 311 -2.57 3.35 15.78
C PRO A 311 -1.67 4.32 16.56
N ALA A 312 -2.22 5.44 17.02
CA ALA A 312 -1.49 6.44 17.78
C ALA A 312 -1.34 6.09 19.28
N ALA A 313 -2.03 5.07 19.78
CA ALA A 313 -1.95 4.67 21.21
C ALA A 313 -0.54 4.22 21.65
N HIS A 314 0.35 3.91 20.70
CA HIS A 314 1.75 3.52 20.93
C HIS A 314 2.73 4.70 20.81
N LEU A 315 2.22 5.92 20.61
CA LEU A 315 3.00 7.14 20.42
C LEU A 315 3.02 7.95 21.72
N GLY A 316 3.57 7.43 22.76
CA GLY A 316 3.62 8.10 24.05
C GLY A 316 4.96 7.93 24.73
#